data_0ee063749073d0cfc7423dde589da42f
#
_entry.id   0ee063749073d0cfc7423dde589da42f
#
_cell.length_a   1.000
_cell.length_b   1.000
_cell.length_c   1.000
_cell.angle_alpha   90.00
_cell.angle_beta   90.00
_cell.angle_gamma   90.00
#
_symmetry.space_group_name_H-M   'P 1'
#
loop_
_entity.id
_entity.type
_entity.pdbx_description
1 polymer ?
#
loop_
_entity_poly.entity_id
_entity_poly.type
_entity_poly.pdbx_seq_one_letter_code
_entity_poly.pdbx_strand_id
1 'polypeptide(L)'
;MDENKTVRCDACGCAFEPKALTERDGDIEYTFFRCDYCGKAYMVAVTDSQLRANIAEYEKLAELNKQERLPEPDQFWMQTLKATNVQMARELHSRYIREESHDGE
;
A
#
# COMPACT_ATOMS: atom_id res chain seq x y z
N MET A 1 -0.59 10.71 -21.02
CA MET A 1 -0.50 10.66 -20.10
C MET A 1 -1.34 11.17 -19.19
N ASP A 2 -1.88 11.04 -18.43
CA ASP A 2 -2.71 11.57 -17.68
C ASP A 2 -2.34 11.61 -16.43
N GLU A 3 -1.58 12.36 -16.20
CA GLU A 3 -1.12 12.53 -15.01
C GLU A 3 -2.09 13.17 -14.18
N ASN A 4 -3.11 13.76 -14.61
CA ASN A 4 -3.99 14.44 -13.76
C ASN A 4 -5.05 13.56 -13.26
N LYS A 5 -4.74 12.56 -12.51
CA LYS A 5 -5.71 11.76 -11.92
C LYS A 5 -6.29 12.41 -10.75
N THR A 6 -7.57 12.65 -10.73
CA THR A 6 -8.24 13.21 -9.56
C THR A 6 -9.18 12.18 -8.99
N VAL A 7 -9.47 12.29 -7.71
CA VAL A 7 -10.43 11.44 -7.03
C VAL A 7 -11.46 12.33 -6.38
N ARG A 8 -12.63 11.80 -6.12
CA ARG A 8 -13.67 12.57 -5.49
C ARG A 8 -13.80 12.15 -4.03
N CYS A 9 -13.76 13.11 -3.15
CA CYS A 9 -13.90 12.85 -1.72
C CYS A 9 -15.34 12.51 -1.43
N ASP A 10 -15.59 11.38 -0.79
CA ASP A 10 -16.95 10.98 -0.51
C ASP A 10 -17.51 11.70 0.70
N ALA A 11 -16.71 12.43 1.43
CA ALA A 11 -17.18 13.20 2.57
C ALA A 11 -17.68 14.58 2.16
N CYS A 12 -16.95 15.27 1.30
CA CYS A 12 -17.33 16.61 0.90
C CYS A 12 -17.70 16.74 -0.57
N GLY A 13 -17.48 15.69 -1.35
CA GLY A 13 -17.88 15.69 -2.76
C GLY A 13 -16.96 16.43 -3.70
N CYS A 14 -15.88 17.00 -3.22
CA CYS A 14 -14.98 17.75 -4.07
C CYS A 14 -13.95 16.86 -4.73
N ALA A 15 -13.59 17.18 -5.95
CA ALA A 15 -12.53 16.43 -6.64
C ALA A 15 -11.20 17.08 -6.29
N PHE A 16 -10.18 16.26 -6.10
CA PHE A 16 -8.86 16.77 -5.77
C PHE A 16 -7.81 15.79 -6.28
N GLU A 17 -6.58 16.26 -6.35
CA GLU A 17 -5.49 15.42 -6.80
C GLU A 17 -4.84 14.81 -5.57
N PRO A 18 -4.87 13.48 -5.42
CA PRO A 18 -4.32 12.88 -4.20
C PRO A 18 -2.81 12.95 -4.19
N LYS A 19 -2.25 13.29 -3.05
CA LYS A 19 -0.80 13.32 -2.88
C LYS A 19 -0.45 12.40 -1.74
N ALA A 20 0.32 11.38 -2.02
CA ALA A 20 0.66 10.38 -1.02
C ALA A 20 1.57 10.99 0.04
N LEU A 21 1.21 10.76 1.29
CA LEU A 21 2.01 11.18 2.42
C LEU A 21 2.38 9.94 3.21
N THR A 22 3.51 9.99 3.88
CA THR A 22 3.97 8.84 4.63
C THR A 22 4.29 9.27 6.05
N GLU A 23 3.80 8.49 7.01
CA GLU A 23 4.12 8.71 8.41
C GLU A 23 4.61 7.40 8.98
N ARG A 24 5.50 7.48 9.94
CA ARG A 24 6.06 6.29 10.54
C ARG A 24 5.83 6.32 12.04
N ASP A 25 5.42 5.17 12.59
CA ASP A 25 5.24 5.05 14.01
C ASP A 25 5.96 3.77 14.39
N GLY A 26 7.20 3.88 14.87
CA GLY A 26 8.03 2.72 15.15
C GLY A 26 8.30 1.97 13.87
N ASP A 27 7.89 0.71 13.84
CA ASP A 27 8.12 -0.14 12.70
C ASP A 27 7.02 -0.01 11.65
N ILE A 28 5.93 0.64 11.97
CA ILE A 28 4.79 0.74 11.09
C ILE A 28 4.88 2.00 10.25
N GLU A 29 4.67 1.85 8.96
CA GLU A 29 4.69 2.98 8.06
C GLU A 29 3.33 3.09 7.41
N TYR A 30 2.74 4.27 7.50
CA TYR A 30 1.41 4.54 6.95
C TYR A 30 1.55 5.41 5.70
N THR A 31 0.91 5.00 4.63
CA THR A 31 0.84 5.81 3.42
C THR A 31 -0.62 6.21 3.21
N PHE A 32 -0.87 7.49 3.08
CA PHE A 32 -2.24 7.97 2.98
C PHE A 32 -2.28 9.27 2.18
N PHE A 33 -3.46 9.74 1.85
CA PHE A 33 -3.61 11.07 1.30
C PHE A 33 -4.79 11.73 1.98
N ARG A 34 -4.85 13.05 1.90
CA ARG A 34 -5.93 13.79 2.51
C ARG A 34 -6.63 14.62 1.47
N CYS A 35 -7.94 14.79 1.64
CA CYS A 35 -8.70 15.66 0.78
C CYS A 35 -8.23 17.10 1.00
N ASP A 36 -8.00 17.82 -0.09
CA ASP A 36 -7.52 19.19 0.00
C ASP A 36 -8.55 20.14 0.58
N TYR A 37 -9.81 19.74 0.58
CA TYR A 37 -10.88 20.63 0.98
C TYR A 37 -11.43 20.37 2.38
N CYS A 38 -11.62 19.13 2.75
CA CYS A 38 -12.15 18.83 4.06
C CYS A 38 -11.15 18.14 4.98
N GLY A 39 -10.01 17.73 4.46
CA GLY A 39 -8.98 17.14 5.30
C GLY A 39 -9.15 15.67 5.64
N LYS A 40 -10.18 15.03 5.12
CA LYS A 40 -10.38 13.62 5.44
C LYS A 40 -9.20 12.79 4.94
N ALA A 41 -8.73 11.89 5.78
CA ALA A 41 -7.60 11.04 5.42
C ALA A 41 -8.09 9.74 4.80
N TYR A 42 -7.39 9.31 3.75
CA TYR A 42 -7.69 8.05 3.08
C TYR A 42 -6.44 7.20 3.14
N MET A 43 -6.51 6.09 3.85
CA MET A 43 -5.36 5.23 4.03
C MET A 43 -5.13 4.40 2.77
N VAL A 44 -3.92 4.40 2.28
CA VAL A 44 -3.57 3.66 1.07
C VAL A 44 -2.90 2.36 1.44
N ALA A 45 -1.95 2.38 2.36
CA ALA A 45 -1.20 1.20 2.71
C ALA A 45 -0.62 1.31 4.11
N VAL A 46 -0.48 0.18 4.76
CA VAL A 46 0.19 0.10 6.06
C VAL A 46 1.21 -1.01 5.92
N THR A 47 2.47 -0.73 6.22
CA THR A 47 3.51 -1.73 6.11
C THR A 47 4.35 -1.77 7.37
N ASP A 48 4.94 -2.94 7.63
CA ASP A 48 5.94 -3.05 8.68
C ASP A 48 7.25 -3.46 8.00
N SER A 49 8.32 -3.61 8.77
CA SER A 49 9.62 -3.89 8.18
C SER A 49 9.64 -5.24 7.46
N GLN A 50 8.93 -6.22 7.99
CA GLN A 50 8.90 -7.53 7.36
C GLN A 50 8.20 -7.47 6.00
N LEU A 51 7.08 -6.79 5.95
CA LEU A 51 6.35 -6.67 4.68
C LEU A 51 7.17 -5.88 3.67
N ARG A 52 7.83 -4.81 4.09
CA ARG A 52 8.66 -4.03 3.18
C ARG A 52 9.81 -4.85 2.62
N ALA A 53 10.41 -5.71 3.47
CA ALA A 53 11.49 -6.58 3.01
C ALA A 53 10.95 -7.60 2.01
N ASN A 54 9.78 -8.14 2.27
CA ASN A 54 9.16 -9.09 1.35
C ASN A 54 8.81 -8.46 0.02
N ILE A 55 8.35 -7.23 0.04
CA ILE A 55 8.02 -6.52 -1.19
C ILE A 55 9.28 -6.30 -2.01
N ALA A 56 10.37 -5.91 -1.36
CA ALA A 56 11.62 -5.69 -2.07
C ALA A 56 12.13 -6.98 -2.70
N GLU A 57 11.98 -8.08 -1.99
CA GLU A 57 12.40 -9.35 -2.53
C GLU A 57 11.53 -9.76 -3.71
N TYR A 58 10.24 -9.55 -3.61
CA TYR A 58 9.33 -9.86 -4.70
C TYR A 58 9.70 -9.05 -5.94
N GLU A 59 10.01 -7.79 -5.75
CA GLU A 59 10.36 -6.92 -6.87
C GLU A 59 11.62 -7.40 -7.58
N LYS A 60 12.59 -7.89 -6.84
CA LYS A 60 13.79 -8.44 -7.43
C LYS A 60 13.46 -9.67 -8.26
N LEU A 61 12.64 -10.56 -7.71
CA LEU A 61 12.26 -11.77 -8.42
C LEU A 61 11.44 -11.46 -9.65
N ALA A 62 10.56 -10.48 -9.53
CA ALA A 62 9.72 -10.09 -10.67
C ALA A 62 10.56 -9.54 -11.81
N GLU A 63 11.61 -8.80 -11.46
CA GLU A 63 12.48 -8.26 -12.48
C GLU A 63 13.24 -9.37 -13.21
N LEU A 64 13.73 -10.36 -12.47
CA LEU A 64 14.40 -11.49 -13.09
C LEU A 64 13.44 -12.29 -13.95
N ASN A 65 12.21 -12.44 -13.51
CA ASN A 65 11.21 -13.18 -14.27
C ASN A 65 10.89 -12.46 -15.58
N LYS A 66 10.85 -11.13 -15.53
CA LYS A 66 10.60 -10.35 -16.71
C LYS A 66 11.70 -10.54 -17.74
N GLN A 67 12.91 -10.78 -17.31
CA GLN A 67 14.03 -11.05 -18.20
C GLN A 67 14.15 -12.52 -18.52
N GLU A 68 13.19 -13.33 -18.08
CA GLU A 68 13.18 -14.76 -18.32
C GLU A 68 14.40 -15.45 -17.76
N ARG A 69 14.89 -14.96 -16.64
CA ARG A 69 16.07 -15.52 -16.01
C ARG A 69 15.77 -16.18 -14.67
N LEU A 70 14.50 -16.32 -14.32
CA LEU A 70 14.14 -16.86 -13.05
C LEU A 70 13.88 -18.37 -13.15
N PRO A 71 14.61 -19.19 -12.40
CA PRO A 71 14.38 -20.64 -12.43
C PRO A 71 13.00 -21.00 -11.88
N GLU A 72 12.51 -22.15 -12.27
CA GLU A 72 11.19 -22.57 -11.85
C GLU A 72 10.95 -22.59 -10.35
N PRO A 73 11.86 -23.12 -9.54
CA PRO A 73 11.60 -23.09 -8.11
C PRO A 73 11.44 -21.68 -7.58
N ASP A 74 12.16 -20.72 -8.16
CA ASP A 74 12.07 -19.35 -7.72
C ASP A 74 10.80 -18.70 -8.21
N GLN A 75 10.23 -19.18 -9.32
CA GLN A 75 8.95 -18.68 -9.78
C GLN A 75 7.85 -19.07 -8.81
N PHE A 76 7.93 -20.28 -8.28
CA PHE A 76 6.98 -20.73 -7.30
C PHE A 76 7.11 -19.89 -6.03
N TRP A 77 8.34 -19.64 -5.61
CA TRP A 77 8.58 -18.80 -4.43
C TRP A 77 8.06 -17.38 -4.66
N MET A 78 8.24 -16.85 -5.85
CA MET A 78 7.76 -15.52 -6.17
C MET A 78 6.25 -15.44 -6.01
N GLN A 79 5.53 -16.44 -6.47
CA GLN A 79 4.09 -16.44 -6.33
C GLN A 79 3.65 -16.61 -4.90
N THR A 80 4.36 -17.43 -4.14
CA THR A 80 4.08 -17.61 -2.74
C THR A 80 4.30 -16.29 -2.00
N LEU A 81 5.37 -15.60 -2.34
CA LEU A 81 5.69 -14.33 -1.72
C LEU A 81 4.62 -13.29 -2.03
N LYS A 82 4.12 -13.29 -3.24
CA LYS A 82 3.06 -12.37 -3.62
C LYS A 82 1.82 -12.59 -2.77
N ALA A 83 1.42 -13.85 -2.61
CA ALA A 83 0.24 -14.17 -1.82
C ALA A 83 0.45 -13.79 -0.35
N THR A 84 1.64 -14.06 0.17
CA THR A 84 1.97 -13.71 1.54
C THR A 84 1.92 -12.21 1.75
N ASN A 85 2.46 -11.45 0.80
CA ASN A 85 2.47 -10.00 0.91
C ASN A 85 1.05 -9.43 0.88
N VAL A 86 0.20 -9.98 0.05
CA VAL A 86 -1.19 -9.52 0.00
C VAL A 86 -1.88 -9.78 1.34
N GLN A 87 -1.65 -10.95 1.91
CA GLN A 87 -2.25 -11.30 3.17
C GLN A 87 -1.75 -10.39 4.29
N MET A 88 -0.44 -10.16 4.34
CA MET A 88 0.14 -9.30 5.36
C MET A 88 -0.37 -7.87 5.22
N ALA A 89 -0.47 -7.39 3.99
CA ALA A 89 -0.96 -6.04 3.77
C ALA A 89 -2.41 -5.90 4.22
N ARG A 90 -3.22 -6.90 3.96
CA ARG A 90 -4.60 -6.89 4.37
C ARG A 90 -4.74 -6.89 5.88
N GLU A 91 -3.93 -7.68 6.55
CA GLU A 91 -3.99 -7.77 7.99
C GLU A 91 -3.57 -6.46 8.63
N LEU A 92 -2.50 -5.86 8.14
CA LEU A 92 -2.05 -4.59 8.68
C LEU A 92 -3.06 -3.50 8.42
N HIS A 93 -3.57 -3.44 7.21
CA HIS A 93 -4.53 -2.43 6.83
C HIS A 93 -5.79 -2.55 7.72
N SER A 94 -6.28 -3.75 7.89
CA SER A 94 -7.47 -3.99 8.67
C SER A 94 -7.26 -3.58 10.13
N ARG A 95 -6.11 -3.91 10.68
CA ARG A 95 -5.81 -3.62 12.07
C ARG A 95 -5.73 -2.12 12.34
N TYR A 96 -5.00 -1.40 11.50
CA TYR A 96 -4.73 -0.01 11.76
C TYR A 96 -5.82 0.93 11.23
N ILE A 97 -6.46 0.57 10.17
CA ILE A 97 -7.57 1.34 9.68
C ILE A 97 -8.75 1.26 10.63
N ARG A 98 -8.96 0.11 11.19
CA ARG A 98 -10.04 -0.05 12.11
C ARG A 98 -9.87 0.86 13.33
N GLU A 99 -8.65 0.99 13.80
CA GLU A 99 -8.39 1.87 14.91
C GLU A 99 -8.64 3.30 14.54
N GLU A 100 -8.23 3.70 13.36
CA GLU A 100 -8.43 5.03 12.94
C GLU A 100 -9.88 5.32 12.72
N SER A 101 -10.60 4.42 12.13
CA SER A 101 -12.02 4.59 11.91
C SER A 101 -12.75 4.75 13.21
N HIS A 102 -12.33 4.04 14.21
CA HIS A 102 -12.93 4.11 15.51
C HIS A 102 -12.75 5.48 16.10
N ASP A 103 -11.60 6.06 15.90
CA ASP A 103 -11.36 7.38 16.39
C ASP A 103 -12.20 8.38 15.67
N GLY A 104 -12.58 8.14 14.50
CA GLY A 104 -13.36 9.06 13.73
C GLY A 104 -14.77 9.18 14.19
N GLU A 105 -15.17 8.36 15.10
CA GLU A 105 -16.49 8.49 15.61
C GLU A 105 -16.64 9.66 16.47
#